data_d3f9211b1ba78673474f4b3451b6f3a7
#
_entry.id   d3f9211b1ba78673474f4b3451b6f3a7
#
_cell.length_a   1.000
_cell.length_b   1.000
_cell.length_c   1.000
_cell.angle_alpha   90.00
_cell.angle_beta   90.00
_cell.angle_gamma   90.00
#
_symmetry.space_group_name_H-M   'P 1'
#
loop_
_entity.id
_entity.type
_entity.pdbx_description
1 polymer ?
#
loop_
_entity_poly.entity_id
_entity_poly.type
_entity_poly.pdbx_seq_one_letter_code
_entity_poly.pdbx_strand_id
1 'polypeptide(L)'
;MDTDTQTTINQPIIVGTLPQMIIDKYELKCDSTDVQMYPGAIKHIKKRHPGIYEKYSSNLKDIIENPDYVGQNPKEPNSVELIKIINNHILVAIKLDPSGYLFLSSMYDMNNGPVKIQKRLNNSRLIPFKDL
;
A
#
# COMPACT_ATOMS: atom_id res chain seq x y z
N MET A 1 -28.94 12.84 -12.74
CA MET A 1 -28.36 11.73 -12.93
C MET A 1 -26.90 11.80 -12.74
N ASP A 2 -26.34 12.70 -13.26
CA ASP A 2 -24.93 12.79 -13.23
C ASP A 2 -24.35 13.17 -11.90
N THR A 3 -25.16 13.75 -11.01
CA THR A 3 -24.70 14.07 -9.67
C THR A 3 -24.27 12.83 -8.91
N ASP A 4 -25.04 11.75 -9.01
CA ASP A 4 -24.68 10.50 -8.35
C ASP A 4 -23.41 9.89 -8.94
N THR A 5 -23.29 9.98 -10.26
CA THR A 5 -22.08 9.49 -10.94
C THR A 5 -20.84 10.24 -10.50
N GLN A 6 -20.94 11.56 -10.39
CA GLN A 6 -19.83 12.38 -9.94
C GLN A 6 -19.45 12.07 -8.50
N THR A 7 -20.42 11.91 -7.62
CA THR A 7 -20.19 11.55 -6.23
C THR A 7 -19.46 10.20 -6.15
N THR A 8 -19.91 9.23 -6.93
CA THR A 8 -19.28 7.90 -6.97
C THR A 8 -17.83 7.98 -7.47
N ILE A 9 -17.58 8.81 -8.50
CA ILE A 9 -16.24 8.98 -9.07
C ILE A 9 -15.27 9.53 -8.02
N ASN A 10 -15.74 10.37 -7.11
CA ASN A 10 -14.89 11.01 -6.13
C ASN A 10 -14.80 10.26 -4.81
N GLN A 11 -15.53 9.16 -4.67
CA GLN A 11 -15.52 8.40 -3.43
C GLN A 11 -14.43 7.34 -3.44
N PRO A 12 -13.79 7.10 -2.28
CA PRO A 12 -12.82 6.03 -2.18
C PRO A 12 -13.48 4.67 -2.14
N ILE A 13 -12.72 3.65 -2.48
CA ILE A 13 -13.12 2.25 -2.29
C ILE A 13 -12.22 1.63 -1.23
N ILE A 14 -12.75 0.65 -0.51
CA ILE A 14 -11.96 -0.12 0.44
C ILE A 14 -11.24 -1.22 -0.34
N VAL A 15 -9.91 -1.26 -0.25
CA VAL A 15 -9.10 -2.22 -1.01
C VAL A 15 -8.52 -3.33 -0.16
N GLY A 16 -8.67 -3.26 1.15
CA GLY A 16 -8.23 -4.30 2.07
C GLY A 16 -8.18 -3.80 3.50
N THR A 17 -7.77 -4.68 4.39
CA THR A 17 -7.63 -4.40 5.82
C THR A 17 -6.18 -4.56 6.22
N LEU A 18 -5.57 -3.52 6.76
CA LEU A 18 -4.19 -3.61 7.21
C LEU A 18 -4.12 -4.45 8.48
N PRO A 19 -3.29 -5.49 8.53
CA PRO A 19 -3.18 -6.33 9.73
C PRO A 19 -2.81 -5.52 10.98
N GLN A 20 -3.45 -5.83 12.09
CA GLN A 20 -3.23 -5.11 13.34
C GLN A 20 -1.78 -5.15 13.78
N MET A 21 -1.08 -6.26 13.54
CA MET A 21 0.33 -6.37 13.93
C MET A 21 1.23 -5.39 13.18
N ILE A 22 0.85 -4.98 11.98
CA ILE A 22 1.58 -3.95 11.23
C ILE A 22 1.29 -2.58 11.84
N ILE A 23 0.04 -2.32 12.16
CA ILE A 23 -0.38 -1.06 12.80
C ILE A 23 0.37 -0.89 14.13
N ASP A 24 0.44 -1.95 14.92
CA ASP A 24 1.11 -1.92 16.21
C ASP A 24 2.61 -1.73 16.06
N LYS A 25 3.22 -2.43 15.11
CA LYS A 25 4.67 -2.35 14.87
C LYS A 25 5.11 -0.93 14.56
N TYR A 26 4.34 -0.22 13.73
CA TYR A 26 4.69 1.12 13.28
C TYR A 26 3.90 2.22 14.01
N GLU A 27 3.15 1.84 15.05
CA GLU A 27 2.43 2.77 15.93
C GLU A 27 1.55 3.75 15.14
N LEU A 28 0.79 3.21 14.18
CA LEU A 28 -0.11 4.03 13.38
C LEU A 28 -1.37 4.35 14.17
N LYS A 29 -1.67 5.63 14.34
CA LYS A 29 -2.82 6.09 15.13
C LYS A 29 -4.06 6.20 14.25
N CYS A 30 -4.49 5.10 13.67
CA CYS A 30 -5.63 5.09 12.77
C CYS A 30 -6.93 4.72 13.50
N ASP A 31 -8.05 5.26 13.00
CA ASP A 31 -9.37 5.01 13.58
C ASP A 31 -9.97 3.71 13.06
N SER A 32 -9.52 3.23 11.92
CA SER A 32 -9.99 2.01 11.29
C SER A 32 -8.82 1.31 10.61
N THR A 33 -8.90 -0.01 10.52
CA THR A 33 -7.88 -0.81 9.81
C THR A 33 -8.16 -0.90 8.32
N ASP A 34 -9.31 -0.41 7.85
CA ASP A 34 -9.64 -0.42 6.43
C ASP A 34 -8.74 0.53 5.65
N VAL A 35 -8.27 0.08 4.50
CA VAL A 35 -7.44 0.89 3.61
C VAL A 35 -8.30 1.39 2.47
N GLN A 36 -8.33 2.70 2.31
CA GLN A 36 -9.11 3.38 1.26
C GLN A 36 -8.21 3.66 0.06
N MET A 37 -8.80 3.65 -1.13
CA MET A 37 -8.10 4.07 -2.34
C MET A 37 -9.00 5.04 -3.10
N TYR A 38 -8.50 6.26 -3.31
CA TYR A 38 -9.23 7.32 -3.99
C TYR A 38 -9.00 7.25 -5.50
N PRO A 39 -9.95 7.73 -6.31
CA PRO A 39 -9.77 7.76 -7.77
C PRO A 39 -8.51 8.49 -8.22
N GLY A 40 -8.09 9.52 -7.49
CA GLY A 40 -6.87 10.24 -7.79
C GLY A 40 -5.62 9.38 -7.66
N ALA A 41 -5.59 8.47 -6.70
CA ALA A 41 -4.48 7.54 -6.55
C ALA A 41 -4.42 6.57 -7.72
N ILE A 42 -5.57 6.06 -8.15
CA ILE A 42 -5.64 5.16 -9.31
C ILE A 42 -5.09 5.86 -10.55
N LYS A 43 -5.53 7.09 -10.78
CA LYS A 43 -5.08 7.89 -11.92
C LYS A 43 -3.57 8.11 -11.88
N HIS A 44 -3.05 8.43 -10.71
CA HIS A 44 -1.62 8.64 -10.49
C HIS A 44 -0.81 7.37 -10.78
N ILE A 45 -1.28 6.23 -10.26
CA ILE A 45 -0.61 4.95 -10.48
C ILE A 45 -0.57 4.62 -11.99
N LYS A 46 -1.69 4.78 -12.67
CA LYS A 46 -1.77 4.51 -14.11
C LYS A 46 -0.84 5.41 -14.92
N LYS A 47 -0.68 6.65 -14.50
CA LYS A 47 0.19 7.60 -15.18
C LYS A 47 1.66 7.33 -14.95
N ARG A 48 2.04 7.05 -13.69
CA ARG A 48 3.44 6.90 -13.28
C ARG A 48 3.97 5.49 -13.53
N HIS A 49 3.09 4.49 -13.44
CA HIS A 49 3.46 3.08 -13.52
C HIS A 49 2.50 2.35 -14.46
N PRO A 50 2.60 2.64 -15.80
CA PRO A 50 1.65 2.08 -16.76
C PRO A 50 1.56 0.56 -16.70
N GLY A 51 0.32 0.05 -16.71
CA GLY A 51 0.05 -1.38 -16.72
C GLY A 51 0.02 -2.06 -15.36
N ILE A 52 0.59 -1.44 -14.33
CA ILE A 52 0.68 -2.08 -13.01
C ILE A 52 -0.69 -2.20 -12.34
N TYR A 53 -1.48 -1.13 -12.36
CA TYR A 53 -2.81 -1.18 -11.75
C TYR A 53 -3.69 -2.22 -12.43
N GLU A 54 -3.73 -2.21 -13.76
CA GLU A 54 -4.54 -3.14 -14.52
C GLU A 54 -4.14 -4.59 -14.28
N LYS A 55 -2.86 -4.85 -14.12
CA LYS A 55 -2.36 -6.20 -13.95
C LYS A 55 -2.55 -6.73 -12.52
N TYR A 56 -2.41 -5.86 -11.52
CA TYR A 56 -2.35 -6.29 -10.12
C TYR A 56 -3.45 -5.75 -9.23
N SER A 57 -4.42 -4.99 -9.74
CA SER A 57 -5.50 -4.45 -8.90
C SER A 57 -6.30 -5.56 -8.20
N SER A 58 -6.48 -6.69 -8.86
CA SER A 58 -7.18 -7.83 -8.25
C SER A 58 -6.39 -8.49 -7.12
N ASN A 59 -5.11 -8.18 -7.00
CA ASN A 59 -4.25 -8.71 -5.94
C ASN A 59 -4.11 -7.76 -4.75
N LEU A 60 -4.70 -6.56 -4.83
CA LEU A 60 -4.51 -5.53 -3.78
C LEU A 60 -4.87 -6.03 -2.38
N LYS A 61 -6.02 -6.67 -2.26
CA LYS A 61 -6.45 -7.19 -0.96
C LYS A 61 -5.41 -8.15 -0.38
N ASP A 62 -4.89 -9.05 -1.20
CA ASP A 62 -3.90 -10.02 -0.76
C ASP A 62 -2.56 -9.36 -0.43
N ILE A 63 -2.15 -8.37 -1.21
CA ILE A 63 -0.91 -7.62 -0.92
C ILE A 63 -1.03 -6.92 0.44
N ILE A 64 -2.17 -6.32 0.72
CA ILE A 64 -2.38 -5.57 1.97
C ILE A 64 -2.51 -6.50 3.16
N GLU A 65 -3.22 -7.61 3.01
CA GLU A 65 -3.53 -8.50 4.14
C GLU A 65 -2.48 -9.58 4.36
N ASN A 66 -1.75 -9.96 3.32
CA ASN A 66 -0.74 -11.02 3.38
C ASN A 66 0.51 -10.65 2.60
N PRO A 67 1.20 -9.57 2.95
CA PRO A 67 2.44 -9.21 2.26
C PRO A 67 3.56 -10.20 2.58
N ASP A 68 4.57 -10.26 1.72
CA ASP A 68 5.77 -11.02 2.02
C ASP A 68 6.71 -10.23 2.94
N TYR A 69 6.80 -8.92 2.72
CA TYR A 69 7.64 -8.03 3.52
C TYR A 69 6.89 -6.77 3.90
N VAL A 70 7.25 -6.23 5.04
CA VAL A 70 6.67 -4.98 5.57
C VAL A 70 7.79 -4.05 5.96
N GLY A 71 7.63 -2.78 5.69
CA GLY A 71 8.64 -1.80 6.05
C GLY A 71 8.06 -0.40 6.20
N GLN A 72 8.96 0.53 6.45
CA GLN A 72 8.61 1.93 6.59
C GLN A 72 9.71 2.77 5.98
N ASN A 73 9.31 3.78 5.20
CA ASN A 73 10.26 4.77 4.73
C ASN A 73 10.67 5.62 5.94
N PRO A 74 11.98 5.68 6.28
CA PRO A 74 12.42 6.44 7.46
C PRO A 74 12.03 7.91 7.44
N LYS A 75 11.78 8.46 6.24
CA LYS A 75 11.38 9.85 6.08
C LYS A 75 9.88 10.07 6.20
N GLU A 76 9.09 8.99 6.31
CA GLU A 76 7.62 9.06 6.34
C GLU A 76 7.08 8.20 7.48
N PRO A 77 7.15 8.67 8.73
CA PRO A 77 6.78 7.84 9.89
C PRO A 77 5.29 7.48 9.97
N ASN A 78 4.43 8.16 9.21
CA ASN A 78 3.00 7.84 9.16
C ASN A 78 2.65 7.02 7.91
N SER A 79 3.57 6.18 7.47
CA SER A 79 3.36 5.32 6.32
C SER A 79 3.93 3.94 6.55
N VAL A 80 3.48 2.99 5.75
CA VAL A 80 4.08 1.66 5.68
C VAL A 80 4.20 1.23 4.22
N GLU A 81 5.16 0.38 3.96
CA GLU A 81 5.40 -0.21 2.65
C GLU A 81 5.16 -1.70 2.73
N LEU A 82 4.34 -2.22 1.84
CA LEU A 82 4.03 -3.65 1.78
C LEU A 82 4.54 -4.19 0.45
N ILE A 83 5.28 -5.28 0.49
CA ILE A 83 5.82 -5.89 -0.72
C ILE A 83 5.31 -7.30 -0.83
N LYS A 84 4.81 -7.65 -2.01
CA LYS A 84 4.44 -9.02 -2.33
C LYS A 84 5.05 -9.41 -3.67
N ILE A 85 5.64 -10.59 -3.69
CA ILE A 85 6.24 -11.14 -4.90
C ILE A 85 5.16 -11.98 -5.59
N ILE A 86 4.69 -11.49 -6.74
CA ILE A 86 3.66 -12.21 -7.50
C ILE A 86 4.29 -12.41 -8.85
N ASN A 87 4.72 -12.25 -9.70
CA ASN A 87 5.56 -12.34 -10.86
C ASN A 87 6.67 -11.30 -10.74
N ASN A 88 6.26 -10.09 -10.36
CA ASN A 88 7.15 -8.97 -10.11
C ASN A 88 7.13 -8.68 -8.61
N HIS A 89 7.98 -7.75 -8.19
CA HIS A 89 8.09 -7.35 -6.79
C HIS A 89 7.22 -6.11 -6.59
N ILE A 90 5.96 -6.33 -6.23
CA ILE A 90 4.98 -5.25 -6.15
C ILE A 90 5.02 -4.60 -4.77
N LEU A 91 5.23 -3.30 -4.75
CA LEU A 91 5.20 -2.49 -3.54
C LEU A 91 3.93 -1.66 -3.51
N VAL A 92 3.25 -1.70 -2.39
CA VAL A 92 2.09 -0.86 -2.09
C VAL A 92 2.45 0.03 -0.92
N ALA A 93 2.31 1.32 -1.06
CA ALA A 93 2.55 2.28 0.00
C ALA A 93 1.21 2.75 0.57
N ILE A 94 1.09 2.67 1.91
CA ILE A 94 -0.10 3.07 2.64
C ILE A 94 0.30 4.19 3.58
N LYS A 95 -0.50 5.25 3.61
CA LYS A 95 -0.27 6.41 4.48
C LYS A 95 -1.44 6.61 5.42
N LEU A 96 -1.12 7.23 6.56
CA LEU A 96 -2.13 7.64 7.53
C LEU A 96 -2.44 9.11 7.31
N ASP A 97 -3.72 9.41 7.03
CA ASP A 97 -4.19 10.79 6.94
C ASP A 97 -4.28 11.40 8.34
N PRO A 98 -4.02 12.71 8.50
CA PRO A 98 -4.15 13.34 9.81
C PRO A 98 -5.53 13.18 10.45
N SER A 99 -6.58 12.96 9.64
CA SER A 99 -7.92 12.72 10.18
C SER A 99 -8.17 11.30 10.66
N GLY A 100 -7.19 10.39 10.51
CA GLY A 100 -7.25 9.07 11.13
C GLY A 100 -7.52 7.89 10.21
N TYR A 101 -7.70 8.08 8.91
CA TYR A 101 -7.91 6.98 7.99
C TYR A 101 -6.63 6.58 7.25
N LEU A 102 -6.58 5.31 6.85
CA LEU A 102 -5.47 4.78 6.05
C LEU A 102 -5.84 4.84 4.57
N PHE A 103 -4.89 5.23 3.72
CA PHE A 103 -5.13 5.28 2.29
C PHE A 103 -3.92 4.77 1.49
N LEU A 104 -4.21 4.12 0.37
CA LEU A 104 -3.19 3.68 -0.55
C LEU A 104 -2.70 4.89 -1.36
N SER A 105 -1.40 5.17 -1.27
CA SER A 105 -0.81 6.34 -1.91
C SER A 105 -0.07 5.99 -3.19
N SER A 106 0.48 4.78 -3.30
CA SER A 106 1.24 4.38 -4.48
C SER A 106 1.28 2.87 -4.60
N MET A 107 1.51 2.41 -5.84
CA MET A 107 1.66 1.00 -6.15
C MET A 107 2.56 0.90 -7.37
N TYR A 108 3.62 0.11 -7.27
CA TYR A 108 4.55 -0.02 -8.40
C TYR A 108 5.36 -1.30 -8.30
N ASP A 109 5.96 -1.68 -9.45
CA ASP A 109 6.91 -2.76 -9.54
C ASP A 109 8.31 -2.21 -9.22
N MET A 110 9.00 -2.84 -8.29
CA MET A 110 10.32 -2.38 -7.86
C MET A 110 11.38 -2.74 -8.90
N ASN A 111 12.10 -1.74 -9.40
CA ASN A 111 13.28 -1.98 -10.21
C ASN A 111 14.37 -2.63 -9.35
N ASN A 112 15.00 -3.68 -9.85
CA ASN A 112 15.99 -4.44 -9.09
C ASN A 112 15.43 -4.91 -7.75
N GLY A 113 14.22 -5.44 -7.78
CA GLY A 113 13.51 -5.86 -6.57
C GLY A 113 14.33 -6.71 -5.63
N PRO A 114 14.93 -7.83 -6.08
CA PRO A 114 15.70 -8.69 -5.18
C PRO A 114 16.84 -7.96 -4.48
N VAL A 115 17.56 -7.09 -5.20
CA VAL A 115 18.68 -6.33 -4.63
C VAL A 115 18.20 -5.32 -3.60
N LYS A 116 17.12 -4.59 -3.95
CA LYS A 116 16.56 -3.58 -3.03
C LYS A 116 15.98 -4.22 -1.78
N ILE A 117 15.28 -5.33 -1.92
CA ILE A 117 14.72 -6.05 -0.79
C ILE A 117 15.84 -6.51 0.13
N GLN A 118 16.89 -7.13 -0.41
CA GLN A 118 18.00 -7.58 0.40
C GLN A 118 18.67 -6.43 1.16
N LYS A 119 18.89 -5.31 0.49
CA LYS A 119 19.47 -4.12 1.11
C LYS A 119 18.61 -3.60 2.25
N ARG A 120 17.29 -3.56 2.03
CA ARG A 120 16.36 -3.07 3.04
C ARG A 120 16.19 -4.04 4.21
N LEU A 121 16.30 -5.34 3.95
CA LEU A 121 16.37 -6.33 5.04
C LEU A 121 17.62 -6.14 5.88
N ASN A 122 18.77 -5.92 5.22
CA ASN A 122 20.06 -5.75 5.91
C ASN A 122 20.07 -4.51 6.80
N ASN A 123 19.38 -3.44 6.42
CA ASN A 123 19.35 -2.20 7.21
C ASN A 123 18.08 -2.07 8.06
N SER A 124 17.30 -3.13 8.17
CA SER A 124 16.08 -3.20 8.99
C SER A 124 14.94 -2.29 8.54
N ARG A 125 15.02 -1.74 7.33
CA ARG A 125 13.88 -1.01 6.75
C ARG A 125 12.73 -1.95 6.41
N LEU A 126 13.03 -3.18 6.01
CA LEU A 126 12.05 -4.23 5.75
C LEU A 126 12.22 -5.38 6.74
N ILE A 127 11.11 -6.02 7.05
CA ILE A 127 11.04 -7.21 7.88
C ILE A 127 10.14 -8.20 7.16
N PRO A 128 10.46 -9.51 7.15
CA PRO A 128 9.51 -10.51 6.66
C PRO A 128 8.22 -10.43 7.47
N PHE A 129 7.07 -10.44 6.80
CA PHE A 129 5.78 -10.34 7.49
C PHE A 129 5.59 -11.44 8.52
N LYS A 130 6.06 -12.65 8.21
CA LYS A 130 5.97 -13.80 9.11
C LYS A 130 6.71 -13.60 10.44
N ASP A 131 7.61 -12.63 10.50
CA ASP A 131 8.42 -12.37 11.69
C ASP A 131 7.82 -11.29 12.60
N LEU A 132 6.67 -10.75 12.25
CA LEU A 132 5.99 -9.76 13.08
C LEU A 132 5.28 -10.37 14.28
#